data_9247838e26428d22751b104cb5bca282
#
_entry.id   9247838e26428d22751b104cb5bca282
#
_cell.length_a   1.000
_cell.length_b   1.000
_cell.length_c   1.000
_cell.angle_alpha   90.00
_cell.angle_beta   90.00
_cell.angle_gamma   90.00
#
_symmetry.space_group_name_H-M   'P 1'
#
loop_
_entity.id
_entity.type
_entity.pdbx_description
1 polymer ?
#
loop_
_entity_poly.entity_id
_entity_poly.type
_entity_poly.pdbx_seq_one_letter_code
_entity_poly.pdbx_strand_id
1 'polypeptide(L)'
;MKRHLVLSLFSIFFIIQSASAQFERGYADLVDELLPSVVSIATSQTIERQTRQLPELPEGHPFNDMFDDFFGNQMPKRENLTGLGSGFIISDEGYVVTNNHVISGADQITVIFNNGIDEVPAELVGTDPKTDIAVLKIDPSSVDI
;
A
#
# COMPACT_ATOMS: atom_id res chain seq x y z
N MET A 1 32.55 7.15 -59.88
CA MET A 1 31.58 6.26 -59.17
C MET A 1 32.04 5.88 -57.73
N LYS A 2 33.30 5.50 -57.47
CA LYS A 2 33.71 5.08 -56.10
C LYS A 2 33.68 6.20 -55.03
N ARG A 3 33.93 7.46 -55.39
CA ARG A 3 33.94 8.60 -54.47
C ARG A 3 32.55 8.98 -53.93
N HIS A 4 31.53 8.86 -54.77
CA HIS A 4 30.16 9.17 -54.36
C HIS A 4 29.57 8.07 -53.46
N LEU A 5 29.97 6.81 -53.64
CA LEU A 5 29.57 5.68 -52.84
C LEU A 5 30.12 5.81 -51.40
N VAL A 6 31.35 6.25 -51.23
CA VAL A 6 32.00 6.44 -49.92
C VAL A 6 31.36 7.59 -49.15
N LEU A 7 31.05 8.70 -49.83
CA LEU A 7 30.34 9.84 -49.21
C LEU A 7 28.92 9.46 -48.77
N SER A 8 28.20 8.66 -49.56
CA SER A 8 26.86 8.19 -49.23
C SER A 8 26.85 7.25 -48.00
N LEU A 9 27.81 6.34 -47.90
CA LEU A 9 27.98 5.46 -46.74
C LEU A 9 28.34 6.23 -45.47
N PHE A 10 29.13 7.29 -45.56
CA PHE A 10 29.51 8.13 -44.42
C PHE A 10 28.32 8.96 -43.90
N SER A 11 27.46 9.44 -44.83
CA SER A 11 26.25 10.18 -44.49
C SER A 11 25.21 9.30 -43.76
N ILE A 12 25.08 8.02 -44.16
CA ILE A 12 24.17 7.07 -43.53
C ILE A 12 24.65 6.70 -42.12
N PHE A 13 25.97 6.58 -41.92
CA PHE A 13 26.54 6.31 -40.59
C PHE A 13 26.29 7.43 -39.57
N PHE A 14 26.24 8.70 -40.04
CA PHE A 14 26.01 9.87 -39.19
C PHE A 14 24.53 9.99 -38.74
N ILE A 15 23.58 9.47 -39.53
CA ILE A 15 22.14 9.54 -39.22
C ILE A 15 21.74 8.51 -38.14
N ILE A 16 22.48 7.40 -38.03
CA ILE A 16 22.16 6.33 -37.07
C ILE A 16 22.54 6.71 -35.62
N GLN A 17 23.43 7.67 -35.41
CA GLN A 17 23.87 8.08 -34.07
C GLN A 17 22.87 9.01 -33.32
N SER A 18 21.90 9.57 -34.03
CA SER A 18 20.99 10.54 -33.42
C SER A 18 19.76 9.92 -32.74
N ALA A 19 19.54 8.61 -32.88
CA ALA A 19 18.33 7.95 -32.37
C ALA A 19 18.45 7.37 -30.95
N SER A 20 19.67 7.29 -30.38
CA SER A 20 19.89 6.60 -29.11
C SER A 20 19.94 7.51 -27.89
N ALA A 21 19.92 8.83 -28.06
CA ALA A 21 20.15 9.77 -26.96
C ALA A 21 18.89 10.18 -26.17
N GLN A 22 17.71 9.76 -26.59
CA GLN A 22 16.46 10.23 -25.99
C GLN A 22 15.86 9.24 -24.99
N PHE A 23 16.41 8.03 -24.87
CA PHE A 23 15.87 6.98 -24.00
C PHE A 23 16.56 6.88 -22.62
N GLU A 24 17.74 7.50 -22.43
CA GLU A 24 18.51 7.38 -21.18
C GLU A 24 18.17 8.40 -20.09
N ARG A 25 17.38 9.43 -20.40
CA ARG A 25 16.97 10.45 -19.41
C ARG A 25 15.55 10.26 -18.86
N GLY A 26 14.82 9.22 -19.32
CA GLY A 26 13.37 9.27 -19.31
C GLY A 26 12.70 8.99 -17.96
N TYR A 27 13.24 8.13 -17.10
CA TYR A 27 12.49 7.69 -15.90
C TYR A 27 13.14 8.09 -14.59
N ALA A 28 14.46 8.21 -14.51
CA ALA A 28 15.14 8.55 -13.25
C ALA A 28 14.75 9.95 -12.76
N ASP A 29 14.80 10.94 -13.62
CA ASP A 29 14.43 12.32 -13.27
C ASP A 29 12.94 12.42 -12.87
N LEU A 30 12.05 11.68 -13.56
CA LEU A 30 10.64 11.60 -13.24
C LEU A 30 10.39 10.91 -11.88
N VAL A 31 11.11 9.82 -11.61
CA VAL A 31 11.02 9.12 -10.31
C VAL A 31 11.48 10.03 -9.18
N ASP A 32 12.60 10.73 -9.34
CA ASP A 32 13.12 11.64 -8.33
C ASP A 32 12.14 12.80 -8.04
N GLU A 33 11.42 13.28 -9.06
CA GLU A 33 10.40 14.32 -8.92
C GLU A 33 9.15 13.81 -8.20
N LEU A 34 8.70 12.58 -8.51
CA LEU A 34 7.45 12.03 -7.98
C LEU A 34 7.63 11.28 -6.65
N LEU A 35 8.83 10.83 -6.34
CA LEU A 35 9.11 10.02 -5.14
C LEU A 35 8.66 10.68 -3.82
N PRO A 36 8.77 12.01 -3.62
CA PRO A 36 8.28 12.66 -2.42
C PRO A 36 6.76 12.52 -2.21
N SER A 37 5.98 12.39 -3.28
CA SER A 37 4.53 12.20 -3.18
C SER A 37 4.10 10.76 -2.94
N VAL A 38 5.00 9.78 -3.06
CA VAL A 38 4.71 8.35 -2.81
C VAL A 38 4.78 8.07 -1.32
N VAL A 39 3.75 7.40 -0.80
CA VAL A 39 3.66 7.01 0.61
C VAL A 39 3.32 5.53 0.76
N SER A 40 3.62 4.97 1.91
CA SER A 40 3.13 3.64 2.31
C SER A 40 1.83 3.79 3.11
N ILE A 41 0.91 2.86 2.90
CA ILE A 41 -0.35 2.79 3.63
C ILE A 41 -0.30 1.55 4.53
N ALA A 42 -0.33 1.77 5.84
CA ALA A 42 -0.48 0.71 6.82
C ALA A 42 -1.94 0.65 7.30
N THR A 43 -2.46 -0.56 7.39
CA THR A 43 -3.82 -0.80 7.90
C THR A 43 -3.80 -1.78 9.04
N SER A 44 -4.68 -1.61 10.01
CA SER A 44 -4.92 -2.61 11.05
C SER A 44 -6.39 -2.98 11.12
N GLN A 45 -6.65 -4.27 11.31
CA GLN A 45 -7.99 -4.82 11.52
C GLN A 45 -7.96 -5.75 12.72
N THR A 46 -8.88 -5.54 13.65
CA THR A 46 -9.07 -6.41 14.80
C THR A 46 -10.11 -7.48 14.48
N ILE A 47 -9.68 -8.72 14.36
CA ILE A 47 -10.60 -9.84 14.18
C ILE A 47 -10.86 -10.49 15.54
N GLU A 48 -12.11 -10.43 16.01
CA GLU A 48 -12.58 -11.28 17.09
C GLU A 48 -12.91 -12.65 16.50
N ARG A 49 -12.01 -13.63 16.67
CA ARG A 49 -12.39 -15.01 16.38
C ARG A 49 -13.45 -15.44 17.36
N GLN A 50 -14.68 -15.60 16.88
CA GLN A 50 -15.70 -16.30 17.67
C GLN A 50 -15.15 -17.70 17.94
N THR A 51 -14.76 -17.93 19.18
CA THR A 51 -14.53 -19.28 19.68
C THR A 51 -15.82 -20.05 19.38
N ARG A 52 -15.73 -21.17 18.66
CA ARG A 52 -16.87 -22.08 18.50
C ARG A 52 -17.48 -22.25 19.90
N GLN A 53 -18.74 -21.85 20.06
CA GLN A 53 -19.47 -22.16 21.26
C GLN A 53 -19.47 -23.68 21.36
N LEU A 54 -18.61 -24.19 22.24
CA LEU A 54 -18.64 -25.60 22.61
C LEU A 54 -19.98 -25.81 23.30
N PRO A 55 -20.65 -26.95 23.07
CA PRO A 55 -21.91 -27.25 23.78
C PRO A 55 -21.67 -27.14 25.29
N GLU A 56 -22.44 -26.30 25.96
CA GLU A 56 -22.42 -26.25 27.40
C GLU A 56 -22.86 -27.62 27.93
N LEU A 57 -21.96 -28.26 28.64
CA LEU A 57 -22.30 -29.52 29.32
C LEU A 57 -23.19 -29.17 30.53
N PRO A 58 -24.22 -29.99 30.84
CA PRO A 58 -25.08 -29.77 32.03
C PRO A 58 -24.21 -29.69 33.29
N GLU A 59 -24.63 -28.83 34.24
CA GLU A 59 -23.96 -28.67 35.53
C GLU A 59 -23.85 -30.03 36.24
N GLY A 60 -22.64 -30.36 36.72
CA GLY A 60 -22.37 -31.62 37.43
C GLY A 60 -21.94 -32.79 36.53
N HIS A 61 -21.65 -32.58 35.26
CA HIS A 61 -21.16 -33.64 34.41
C HIS A 61 -19.70 -34.01 34.79
N PRO A 62 -19.38 -35.32 34.94
CA PRO A 62 -18.05 -35.78 35.42
C PRO A 62 -16.84 -35.33 34.60
N PHE A 63 -17.07 -34.79 33.39
CA PHE A 63 -16.03 -34.30 32.49
C PHE A 63 -15.91 -32.76 32.48
N ASN A 64 -16.65 -32.02 33.32
CA ASN A 64 -16.58 -30.57 33.36
C ASN A 64 -15.16 -30.07 33.68
N ASP A 65 -14.51 -30.66 34.70
CA ASP A 65 -13.17 -30.25 35.12
C ASP A 65 -12.13 -30.50 34.00
N MET A 66 -12.27 -31.60 33.27
CA MET A 66 -11.38 -31.93 32.14
C MET A 66 -11.67 -31.03 30.93
N PHE A 67 -12.93 -30.63 30.72
CA PHE A 67 -13.33 -29.72 29.67
C PHE A 67 -12.85 -28.30 29.96
N ASP A 68 -12.93 -27.84 31.19
CA ASP A 68 -12.43 -26.53 31.63
C ASP A 68 -10.91 -26.45 31.56
N ASP A 69 -10.18 -27.51 31.90
CA ASP A 69 -8.71 -27.58 31.76
C ASP A 69 -8.26 -27.57 30.29
N PHE A 70 -8.98 -28.24 29.41
CA PHE A 70 -8.60 -28.34 27.98
C PHE A 70 -9.10 -27.19 27.14
N PHE A 71 -10.28 -26.62 27.44
CA PHE A 71 -10.97 -25.65 26.61
C PHE A 71 -11.23 -24.32 27.32
N GLY A 72 -11.20 -24.25 28.64
CA GLY A 72 -11.46 -23.05 29.44
C GLY A 72 -10.44 -21.93 29.23
N ASN A 73 -9.26 -22.23 28.71
CA ASN A 73 -8.21 -21.27 28.38
C ASN A 73 -8.30 -20.70 26.93
N GLN A 74 -9.34 -21.05 26.18
CA GLN A 74 -9.59 -20.45 24.86
C GLN A 74 -10.37 -19.13 25.01
N MET A 75 -9.74 -18.15 25.66
CA MET A 75 -10.21 -16.76 25.55
C MET A 75 -10.23 -16.34 24.08
N PRO A 76 -11.24 -15.58 23.62
CA PRO A 76 -11.25 -15.06 22.25
C PRO A 76 -9.96 -14.28 22.02
N LYS A 77 -9.06 -14.85 21.21
CA LYS A 77 -7.80 -14.21 20.87
C LYS A 77 -8.11 -13.12 19.86
N ARG A 78 -8.01 -11.87 20.29
CA ARG A 78 -8.00 -10.73 19.37
C ARG A 78 -6.74 -10.83 18.54
N GLU A 79 -6.91 -11.01 17.27
CA GLU A 79 -5.80 -11.07 16.31
C GLU A 79 -5.83 -9.76 15.51
N ASN A 80 -4.75 -8.98 15.62
CA ASN A 80 -4.59 -7.78 14.82
C ASN A 80 -3.95 -8.19 13.49
N LEU A 81 -4.70 -8.06 12.41
CA LEU A 81 -4.17 -8.19 11.06
C LEU A 81 -3.63 -6.84 10.61
N THR A 82 -2.41 -6.83 10.11
CA THR A 82 -1.78 -5.64 9.54
C THR A 82 -1.65 -5.83 8.04
N GLY A 83 -2.14 -4.87 7.28
CA GLY A 83 -1.95 -4.78 5.83
C GLY A 83 -0.97 -3.67 5.48
N LEU A 84 -0.28 -3.81 4.35
CA LEU A 84 0.59 -2.79 3.79
C LEU A 84 0.25 -2.59 2.31
N GLY A 85 0.26 -1.33 1.89
CA GLY A 85 0.04 -0.92 0.51
C GLY A 85 0.78 0.37 0.19
N SER A 86 0.54 0.92 -0.99
CA SER A 86 1.12 2.18 -1.43
C SER A 86 0.02 3.19 -1.76
N GLY A 87 0.37 4.47 -1.70
CA GLY A 87 -0.50 5.57 -2.08
C GLY A 87 0.28 6.75 -2.60
N PHE A 88 -0.44 7.78 -3.06
CA PHE A 88 0.12 9.02 -3.57
C PHE A 88 -0.59 10.21 -2.93
N ILE A 89 0.19 11.18 -2.45
CA ILE A 89 -0.32 12.49 -2.07
C ILE A 89 -0.66 13.24 -3.36
N ILE A 90 -1.87 13.76 -3.46
CA ILE A 90 -2.35 14.47 -4.66
C ILE A 90 -2.64 15.94 -4.43
N SER A 91 -2.52 16.43 -3.20
CA SER A 91 -2.81 17.81 -2.82
C SER A 91 -2.08 18.17 -1.54
N ASP A 92 -1.64 19.43 -1.45
CA ASP A 92 -1.11 20.07 -0.24
C ASP A 92 -2.14 20.18 0.90
N GLU A 93 -3.42 19.99 0.57
CA GLU A 93 -4.46 19.84 1.58
C GLU A 93 -4.41 18.51 2.32
N GLY A 94 -3.57 17.54 1.91
CA GLY A 94 -3.42 16.21 2.53
C GLY A 94 -4.37 15.14 1.99
N TYR A 95 -4.79 15.24 0.72
CA TYR A 95 -5.49 14.13 0.07
C TYR A 95 -4.51 13.09 -0.46
N VAL A 96 -4.79 11.82 -0.16
CA VAL A 96 -3.98 10.65 -0.57
C VAL A 96 -4.86 9.67 -1.33
N VAL A 97 -4.38 9.20 -2.47
CA VAL A 97 -5.03 8.16 -3.28
C VAL A 97 -4.33 6.83 -3.06
N THR A 98 -5.12 5.80 -2.83
CA THR A 98 -4.64 4.39 -2.72
C THR A 98 -5.66 3.44 -3.36
N ASN A 99 -5.43 2.14 -3.28
CA ASN A 99 -6.37 1.15 -3.75
C ASN A 99 -7.43 0.82 -2.68
N ASN A 100 -8.67 0.58 -3.12
CA ASN A 100 -9.76 0.20 -2.23
C ASN A 100 -9.45 -1.12 -1.49
N HIS A 101 -8.85 -2.12 -2.16
CA HIS A 101 -8.53 -3.39 -1.52
C HIS A 101 -7.48 -3.25 -0.39
N VAL A 102 -6.61 -2.23 -0.43
CA VAL A 102 -5.61 -1.97 0.63
C VAL A 102 -6.29 -1.59 1.94
N ILE A 103 -7.37 -0.79 1.86
CA ILE A 103 -8.02 -0.24 3.06
C ILE A 103 -9.32 -0.97 3.43
N SER A 104 -9.72 -1.95 2.63
CA SER A 104 -11.00 -2.65 2.83
C SER A 104 -10.99 -3.44 4.13
N GLY A 105 -11.97 -3.15 5.00
CA GLY A 105 -12.11 -3.79 6.31
C GLY A 105 -11.13 -3.30 7.39
N ALA A 106 -10.34 -2.26 7.11
CA ALA A 106 -9.44 -1.68 8.10
C ALA A 106 -10.20 -0.90 9.18
N ASP A 107 -9.84 -1.11 10.44
CA ASP A 107 -10.31 -0.32 11.58
C ASP A 107 -9.49 0.98 11.72
N GLN A 108 -8.21 0.92 11.32
CA GLN A 108 -7.28 2.05 11.35
C GLN A 108 -6.45 2.09 10.08
N ILE A 109 -6.22 3.29 9.58
CA ILE A 109 -5.40 3.56 8.40
C ILE A 109 -4.34 4.58 8.81
N THR A 110 -3.07 4.28 8.48
CA THR A 110 -1.93 5.14 8.75
C THR A 110 -1.15 5.36 7.46
N VAL A 111 -0.83 6.61 7.16
CA VAL A 111 0.05 7.00 6.06
C VAL A 111 1.47 7.12 6.60
N ILE A 112 2.41 6.43 5.97
CA ILE A 112 3.84 6.43 6.33
C ILE A 112 4.60 7.09 5.18
N PHE A 113 5.33 8.16 5.50
CA PHE A 113 6.11 8.92 4.53
C PHE A 113 7.44 8.22 4.21
N ASN A 114 8.03 8.57 3.06
CA ASN A 114 9.26 7.93 2.56
C ASN A 114 10.49 8.11 3.47
N ASN A 115 10.46 9.06 4.39
CA ASN A 115 11.51 9.20 5.41
C ASN A 115 11.46 8.06 6.45
N GLY A 116 10.38 7.25 6.48
CA GLY A 116 10.17 6.13 7.39
C GLY A 116 10.05 6.52 8.87
N ILE A 117 9.87 7.81 9.16
CA ILE A 117 9.78 8.36 10.51
C ILE A 117 8.38 8.93 10.74
N ASP A 118 7.83 9.62 9.75
CA ASP A 118 6.55 10.29 9.89
C ASP A 118 5.41 9.33 9.55
N GLU A 119 4.58 9.07 10.57
CA GLU A 119 3.38 8.25 10.49
C GLU A 119 2.17 9.10 10.91
N VAL A 120 1.19 9.22 10.03
CA VAL A 120 0.02 10.06 10.25
C VAL A 120 -1.24 9.24 10.10
N PRO A 121 -2.19 9.29 11.05
CA PRO A 121 -3.49 8.66 10.89
C PRO A 121 -4.24 9.28 9.73
N ALA A 122 -4.94 8.45 8.96
CA ALA A 122 -5.73 8.88 7.81
C ALA A 122 -7.20 8.52 7.97
N GLU A 123 -8.06 9.42 7.51
CA GLU A 123 -9.51 9.22 7.46
C GLU A 123 -9.94 8.87 6.04
N LEU A 124 -10.89 7.95 5.93
CA LEU A 124 -11.47 7.58 4.64
C LEU A 124 -12.45 8.66 4.17
N VAL A 125 -12.16 9.25 3.01
CA VAL A 125 -13.05 10.20 2.33
C VAL A 125 -14.08 9.49 1.47
N GLY A 126 -13.65 8.49 0.70
CA GLY A 126 -14.52 7.69 -0.16
C GLY A 126 -13.80 6.60 -0.91
N THR A 127 -14.58 5.65 -1.44
CA THR A 127 -14.07 4.52 -2.23
C THR A 127 -14.90 4.29 -3.47
N ASP A 128 -14.27 3.74 -4.50
CA ASP A 128 -14.92 3.09 -5.63
C ASP A 128 -14.39 1.66 -5.82
N PRO A 129 -15.12 0.65 -5.33
CA PRO A 129 -14.72 -0.76 -5.48
C PRO A 129 -14.62 -1.23 -6.93
N LYS A 130 -15.30 -0.56 -7.88
CA LYS A 130 -15.27 -0.97 -9.30
C LYS A 130 -13.97 -0.61 -9.98
N THR A 131 -13.41 0.54 -9.63
CA THR A 131 -12.11 1.03 -10.14
C THR A 131 -10.96 0.69 -9.20
N ASP A 132 -11.26 0.10 -8.03
CA ASP A 132 -10.30 -0.18 -6.95
C ASP A 132 -9.57 1.07 -6.46
N ILE A 133 -10.27 2.20 -6.36
CA ILE A 133 -9.71 3.47 -5.87
C ILE A 133 -10.31 3.82 -4.51
N ALA A 134 -9.45 4.33 -3.63
CA ALA A 134 -9.83 4.96 -2.37
C ALA A 134 -9.13 6.31 -2.21
N VAL A 135 -9.83 7.25 -1.59
CA VAL A 135 -9.31 8.57 -1.24
C VAL A 135 -9.29 8.70 0.28
N LEU A 136 -8.14 9.05 0.80
CA LEU A 136 -7.89 9.28 2.21
C LEU A 136 -7.59 10.76 2.46
N LYS A 137 -7.74 11.18 3.71
CA LYS A 137 -7.41 12.51 4.21
C LYS A 137 -6.49 12.38 5.41
N ILE A 138 -5.36 13.09 5.37
CA ILE A 138 -4.47 13.29 6.51
C ILE A 138 -4.50 14.76 6.94
N ASP A 139 -4.06 15.03 8.17
CA ASP A 139 -3.83 16.41 8.62
C ASP A 139 -2.47 16.91 8.06
N PRO A 140 -2.48 17.87 7.11
CA PRO A 140 -1.25 18.38 6.49
C PRO A 140 -0.35 19.13 7.46
N SER A 141 -0.86 19.59 8.60
CA SER A 141 -0.07 20.29 9.62
C SER A 141 0.84 19.34 10.42
N SER A 142 0.61 18.02 10.30
CA SER A 142 1.36 17.00 11.01
C SER A 142 2.70 16.66 10.35
N VAL A 143 2.88 17.05 9.08
CA VAL A 143 4.03 16.68 8.24
C VAL A 143 4.35 17.80 7.26
N ASP A 144 5.57 17.79 6.75
CA ASP A 144 6.01 18.70 5.68
C ASP A 144 5.67 18.05 4.34
N ILE A 145 4.58 18.56 3.70
CA ILE A 145 4.06 18.06 2.42
C ILE A 145 4.54 18.95 1.27
#